data_695a4dcf8eb34f66b190cffc67ba7956
#
_entry.id   695a4dcf8eb34f66b190cffc67ba7956
#
_cell.length_a   1.000
_cell.length_b   1.000
_cell.length_c   1.000
_cell.angle_alpha   90.00
_cell.angle_beta   90.00
_cell.angle_gamma   90.00
#
_symmetry.space_group_name_H-M   'P 1'
#
loop_
_entity.id
_entity.type
_entity.pdbx_description
1 polymer ?
#
loop_
_entity_poly.entity_id
_entity_poly.type
_entity_poly.pdbx_seq_one_letter_code
_entity_poly.pdbx_strand_id
1 'polypeptide(L)'
;PNSDQKIFEKDVMSSIEKLKVKKIDLLAIHGINTVEHLYHATRNGGCIDILRNLQKENLVGSIGFSTHGKSSLIEKAISTNLFDYVNLHWYFINQENTKVINLANKYDLGVFIISPTDKGGHLHTPSTKMLELCSPLHPIVFNDLFCLRNKKVHTLSVGIAKEADFDLHLEAVSLLSESEQYLPKIINNLKQESVNSLGLDWHQNWYRNLPSWEYTPGNINIPILLW
;
A
#
# COMPACT_ATOMS: atom_id res chain seq x y z
N PRO A 1 0.52 -11.52 11.60
CA PRO A 1 0.42 -11.64 13.07
C PRO A 1 0.40 -13.10 13.50
N ASN A 2 1.12 -13.44 14.56
CA ASN A 2 1.18 -14.79 15.10
C ASN A 2 0.34 -14.88 16.37
N SER A 3 -0.40 -15.98 16.55
CA SER A 3 -1.14 -16.25 17.80
C SER A 3 -0.21 -16.65 18.94
N ASP A 4 0.97 -17.21 18.63
CA ASP A 4 2.02 -17.56 19.60
C ASP A 4 3.03 -16.41 19.72
N GLN A 5 3.08 -15.82 20.91
CA GLN A 5 3.94 -14.69 21.24
C GLN A 5 5.42 -15.03 21.19
N LYS A 6 5.80 -16.23 21.67
CA LYS A 6 7.22 -16.65 21.70
C LYS A 6 7.77 -16.84 20.31
N ILE A 7 6.93 -17.38 19.40
CA ILE A 7 7.31 -17.53 17.99
C ILE A 7 7.45 -16.15 17.36
N PHE A 8 6.51 -15.24 17.59
CA PHE A 8 6.55 -13.89 17.03
C PHE A 8 7.80 -13.12 17.48
N GLU A 9 8.10 -13.13 18.78
CA GLU A 9 9.30 -12.48 19.36
C GLU A 9 10.58 -13.08 18.76
N LYS A 10 10.69 -14.41 18.69
CA LYS A 10 11.81 -15.11 18.09
C LYS A 10 12.00 -14.71 16.62
N ASP A 11 10.93 -14.57 15.84
CA ASP A 11 10.99 -14.18 14.43
C ASP A 11 11.50 -12.74 14.28
N VAL A 12 11.10 -11.83 15.15
CA VAL A 12 11.59 -10.45 15.17
C VAL A 12 13.09 -10.42 15.50
N MET A 13 13.50 -11.12 16.57
CA MET A 13 14.91 -11.18 16.97
C MET A 13 15.79 -11.83 15.89
N SER A 14 15.31 -12.91 15.25
CA SER A 14 16.00 -13.52 14.11
C SER A 14 16.14 -12.57 12.92
N SER A 15 15.16 -11.69 12.71
CA SER A 15 15.21 -10.68 11.65
C SER A 15 16.29 -9.63 11.94
N ILE A 16 16.38 -9.13 13.17
CA ILE A 16 17.42 -8.19 13.62
C ILE A 16 18.81 -8.79 13.39
N GLU A 17 18.98 -10.05 13.82
CA GLU A 17 20.25 -10.78 13.68
C GLU A 17 20.64 -10.96 12.20
N LYS A 18 19.70 -11.44 11.34
CA LYS A 18 19.95 -11.67 9.92
C LYS A 18 20.25 -10.37 9.17
N LEU A 19 19.58 -9.28 9.50
CA LEU A 19 19.82 -7.97 8.93
C LEU A 19 21.14 -7.35 9.43
N LYS A 20 21.72 -7.90 10.49
CA LYS A 20 22.95 -7.36 11.15
C LYS A 20 22.81 -5.89 11.55
N VAL A 21 21.63 -5.49 11.97
CA VAL A 21 21.32 -4.14 12.45
C VAL A 21 21.19 -4.12 13.95
N LYS A 22 21.43 -2.98 14.58
CA LYS A 22 21.22 -2.80 16.04
C LYS A 22 19.76 -2.48 16.35
N LYS A 23 19.03 -1.94 15.38
CA LYS A 23 17.65 -1.49 15.52
C LYS A 23 16.93 -1.60 14.16
N ILE A 24 15.66 -1.97 14.20
CA ILE A 24 14.75 -1.83 13.05
C ILE A 24 13.96 -0.54 13.26
N ASP A 25 14.18 0.47 12.42
CA ASP A 25 13.52 1.78 12.59
C ASP A 25 12.01 1.70 12.34
N LEU A 26 11.59 0.95 11.33
CA LEU A 26 10.19 0.77 10.95
C LEU A 26 9.86 -0.71 10.86
N LEU A 27 9.08 -1.25 11.82
CA LEU A 27 8.68 -2.65 11.82
C LEU A 27 7.17 -2.76 11.62
N ALA A 28 6.75 -3.41 10.54
CA ALA A 28 5.34 -3.68 10.26
C ALA A 28 4.94 -5.11 10.66
N ILE A 29 3.84 -5.27 11.39
CA ILE A 29 3.16 -6.56 11.55
C ILE A 29 2.56 -6.92 10.19
N HIS A 30 3.09 -7.97 9.55
CA HIS A 30 2.72 -8.34 8.20
C HIS A 30 1.35 -8.99 8.14
N GLY A 31 0.51 -8.53 7.19
CA GLY A 31 -0.70 -9.24 6.79
C GLY A 31 -1.86 -9.19 7.79
N ILE A 32 -2.21 -8.03 8.34
CA ILE A 32 -3.46 -7.88 9.09
C ILE A 32 -4.62 -7.82 8.09
N ASN A 33 -5.08 -9.00 7.63
CA ASN A 33 -6.09 -9.14 6.59
C ASN A 33 -7.46 -9.59 7.11
N THR A 34 -7.56 -10.02 8.37
CA THR A 34 -8.80 -10.48 9.01
C THR A 34 -8.97 -9.86 10.39
N VAL A 35 -10.20 -9.93 10.92
CA VAL A 35 -10.49 -9.51 12.31
C VAL A 35 -9.70 -10.36 13.31
N GLU A 36 -9.49 -11.63 13.00
CA GLU A 36 -8.67 -12.53 13.83
C GLU A 36 -7.20 -12.09 13.84
N HIS A 37 -6.63 -11.73 12.68
CA HIS A 37 -5.27 -11.17 12.61
C HIS A 37 -5.14 -9.88 13.43
N LEU A 38 -6.13 -8.99 13.35
CA LEU A 38 -6.16 -7.79 14.16
C LEU A 38 -6.23 -8.11 15.65
N TYR A 39 -7.07 -9.07 16.05
CA TYR A 39 -7.16 -9.52 17.43
C TYR A 39 -5.82 -10.07 17.95
N HIS A 40 -5.16 -10.95 17.18
CA HIS A 40 -3.84 -11.48 17.59
C HIS A 40 -2.77 -10.41 17.68
N ALA A 41 -2.84 -9.38 16.84
CA ALA A 41 -1.92 -8.25 16.91
C ALA A 41 -2.15 -7.38 18.15
N THR A 42 -3.41 -7.10 18.52
CA THR A 42 -3.79 -6.03 19.46
C THR A 42 -4.31 -6.49 20.84
N ARG A 43 -4.59 -7.79 21.02
CA ARG A 43 -5.01 -8.32 22.34
C ARG A 43 -3.93 -8.13 23.39
N ASN A 44 -4.29 -8.16 24.65
CA ASN A 44 -3.33 -8.16 25.77
C ASN A 44 -2.32 -9.30 25.58
N GLY A 45 -1.04 -8.98 25.70
CA GLY A 45 0.06 -9.88 25.41
C GLY A 45 0.16 -10.28 23.94
N GLY A 46 -0.41 -9.55 23.00
CA GLY A 46 -0.30 -9.77 21.56
C GLY A 46 0.99 -9.22 20.96
N CYS A 47 1.05 -9.20 19.60
CA CYS A 47 2.25 -8.75 18.90
C CYS A 47 2.65 -7.32 19.26
N ILE A 48 1.68 -6.42 19.47
CA ILE A 48 1.94 -5.02 19.84
C ILE A 48 2.66 -4.92 21.17
N ASP A 49 2.24 -5.68 22.19
CA ASP A 49 2.86 -5.62 23.52
C ASP A 49 4.32 -6.08 23.47
N ILE A 50 4.63 -7.11 22.67
CA ILE A 50 6.00 -7.56 22.42
C ILE A 50 6.80 -6.44 21.76
N LEU A 51 6.29 -5.84 20.70
CA LEU A 51 6.98 -4.77 19.99
C LEU A 51 7.18 -3.53 20.86
N ARG A 52 6.22 -3.19 21.74
CA ARG A 52 6.36 -2.10 22.71
C ARG A 52 7.49 -2.39 23.73
N ASN A 53 7.68 -3.64 24.12
CA ASN A 53 8.83 -4.01 24.96
C ASN A 53 10.14 -3.87 24.20
N LEU A 54 10.23 -4.36 22.96
CA LEU A 54 11.41 -4.19 22.11
C LEU A 54 11.71 -2.71 21.79
N GLN A 55 10.68 -1.84 21.74
CA GLN A 55 10.89 -0.38 21.65
C GLN A 55 11.57 0.18 22.91
N LYS A 56 11.15 -0.25 24.11
CA LYS A 56 11.80 0.18 25.37
C LYS A 56 13.27 -0.24 25.42
N GLU A 57 13.60 -1.36 24.79
CA GLU A 57 14.97 -1.87 24.64
C GLU A 57 15.74 -1.21 23.49
N ASN A 58 15.12 -0.26 22.77
CA ASN A 58 15.66 0.43 21.60
C ASN A 58 16.02 -0.51 20.43
N LEU A 59 15.37 -1.66 20.31
CA LEU A 59 15.54 -2.62 19.23
C LEU A 59 14.58 -2.35 18.05
N VAL A 60 13.43 -1.72 18.32
CA VAL A 60 12.41 -1.34 17.34
C VAL A 60 12.12 0.15 17.48
N GLY A 61 11.93 0.81 16.34
CA GLY A 61 11.48 2.20 16.25
C GLY A 61 9.95 2.29 16.18
N SER A 62 9.41 2.72 15.05
CA SER A 62 7.96 2.81 14.83
C SER A 62 7.35 1.46 14.50
N ILE A 63 6.12 1.23 14.97
CA ILE A 63 5.36 -0.01 14.77
C ILE A 63 4.22 0.27 13.79
N GLY A 64 4.24 -0.42 12.66
CA GLY A 64 3.18 -0.35 11.67
C GLY A 64 2.50 -1.69 11.41
N PHE A 65 1.65 -1.70 10.40
CA PHE A 65 1.10 -2.93 9.85
C PHE A 65 0.97 -2.87 8.34
N SER A 66 1.03 -4.04 7.69
CA SER A 66 0.69 -4.18 6.28
C SER A 66 -0.60 -4.94 6.09
N THR A 67 -1.34 -4.64 5.03
CA THR A 67 -2.65 -5.25 4.82
C THR A 67 -3.04 -5.32 3.33
N HIS A 68 -3.75 -6.39 3.00
CA HIS A 68 -4.47 -6.59 1.75
C HIS A 68 -6.00 -6.70 1.99
N GLY A 69 -6.42 -6.44 3.22
CA GLY A 69 -7.81 -6.57 3.65
C GLY A 69 -8.68 -5.39 3.20
N LYS A 70 -9.98 -5.50 3.49
CA LYS A 70 -10.97 -4.45 3.21
C LYS A 70 -10.70 -3.17 3.99
N SER A 71 -11.09 -2.03 3.39
CA SER A 71 -11.03 -0.70 4.00
C SER A 71 -11.63 -0.67 5.42
N SER A 72 -12.76 -1.35 5.64
CA SER A 72 -13.41 -1.38 6.96
C SER A 72 -12.58 -2.07 8.06
N LEU A 73 -11.76 -3.06 7.70
CA LEU A 73 -10.82 -3.68 8.62
C LEU A 73 -9.64 -2.74 8.92
N ILE A 74 -9.14 -2.07 7.88
CA ILE A 74 -8.04 -1.12 8.03
C ILE A 74 -8.47 0.07 8.90
N GLU A 75 -9.69 0.58 8.71
CA GLU A 75 -10.28 1.61 9.57
C GLU A 75 -10.35 1.15 11.04
N LYS A 76 -10.75 -0.10 11.30
CA LYS A 76 -10.73 -0.67 12.65
C LYS A 76 -9.32 -0.71 13.23
N ALA A 77 -8.33 -1.16 12.45
CA ALA A 77 -6.93 -1.24 12.90
C ALA A 77 -6.39 0.16 13.24
N ILE A 78 -6.61 1.16 12.40
CA ILE A 78 -6.21 2.54 12.64
C ILE A 78 -6.89 3.08 13.92
N SER A 79 -8.18 2.82 14.10
CA SER A 79 -8.96 3.30 15.25
C SER A 79 -8.52 2.70 16.59
N THR A 80 -7.71 1.66 16.60
CA THR A 80 -7.08 1.16 17.85
C THR A 80 -6.07 2.14 18.44
N ASN A 81 -5.54 3.04 17.62
CA ASN A 81 -4.47 3.98 17.98
C ASN A 81 -3.19 3.30 18.52
N LEU A 82 -2.92 2.09 18.04
CA LEU A 82 -1.77 1.27 18.48
C LEU A 82 -0.61 1.26 17.48
N PHE A 83 -0.84 1.77 16.26
CA PHE A 83 0.11 1.76 15.16
C PHE A 83 0.59 3.16 14.83
N ASP A 84 1.83 3.26 14.37
CA ASP A 84 2.46 4.51 13.97
C ASP A 84 2.36 4.73 12.45
N TYR A 85 2.17 3.65 11.66
CA TYR A 85 2.03 3.72 10.21
C TYR A 85 1.31 2.51 9.63
N VAL A 86 0.85 2.63 8.38
CA VAL A 86 0.17 1.57 7.63
C VAL A 86 0.74 1.43 6.22
N ASN A 87 0.96 0.18 5.81
CA ASN A 87 1.29 -0.19 4.44
C ASN A 87 0.03 -0.72 3.76
N LEU A 88 -0.45 -0.02 2.72
CA LEU A 88 -1.70 -0.34 2.04
C LEU A 88 -1.62 -0.11 0.52
N HIS A 89 -2.64 -0.59 -0.20
CA HIS A 89 -2.77 -0.41 -1.64
C HIS A 89 -3.65 0.81 -1.95
N TRP A 90 -3.14 1.71 -2.79
CA TRP A 90 -3.89 2.84 -3.32
C TRP A 90 -3.18 3.38 -4.55
N TYR A 91 -3.85 3.32 -5.72
CA TYR A 91 -3.29 3.66 -7.03
C TYR A 91 -4.35 4.35 -7.88
N PHE A 92 -3.97 4.84 -9.07
CA PHE A 92 -4.93 5.41 -10.00
C PHE A 92 -6.10 4.46 -10.30
N ILE A 93 -5.82 3.18 -10.58
CA ILE A 93 -6.83 2.17 -10.91
C ILE A 93 -7.61 1.64 -9.69
N ASN A 94 -7.09 1.77 -8.49
CA ASN A 94 -7.73 1.30 -7.26
C ASN A 94 -7.61 2.35 -6.16
N GLN A 95 -8.68 3.10 -5.96
CA GLN A 95 -8.74 4.20 -4.98
C GLN A 95 -9.66 3.87 -3.79
N GLU A 96 -9.98 2.59 -3.56
CA GLU A 96 -10.88 2.14 -2.49
C GLU A 96 -10.45 2.66 -1.12
N ASN A 97 -9.14 2.70 -0.85
CA ASN A 97 -8.58 3.13 0.43
C ASN A 97 -8.46 4.66 0.61
N THR A 98 -9.11 5.48 -0.24
CA THR A 98 -9.07 6.95 -0.10
C THR A 98 -9.58 7.41 1.29
N LYS A 99 -10.66 6.82 1.79
CA LYS A 99 -11.20 7.12 3.12
C LYS A 99 -10.25 6.69 4.23
N VAL A 100 -9.59 5.54 4.05
CA VAL A 100 -8.59 5.00 4.98
C VAL A 100 -7.39 5.93 5.10
N ILE A 101 -6.86 6.44 3.99
CA ILE A 101 -5.76 7.41 3.98
C ILE A 101 -6.16 8.70 4.72
N ASN A 102 -7.40 9.17 4.52
CA ASN A 102 -7.91 10.32 5.26
C ASN A 102 -8.01 10.05 6.76
N LEU A 103 -8.43 8.85 7.15
CA LEU A 103 -8.50 8.43 8.55
C LEU A 103 -7.09 8.30 9.15
N ALA A 104 -6.15 7.66 8.45
CA ALA A 104 -4.76 7.55 8.88
C ALA A 104 -4.15 8.93 9.19
N ASN A 105 -4.33 9.89 8.29
CA ASN A 105 -3.88 11.26 8.51
C ASN A 105 -4.54 11.93 9.73
N LYS A 106 -5.83 11.65 9.99
CA LYS A 106 -6.53 12.19 11.18
C LYS A 106 -5.95 11.60 12.50
N TYR A 107 -5.44 10.39 12.46
CA TYR A 107 -4.80 9.71 13.59
C TYR A 107 -3.26 9.89 13.61
N ASP A 108 -2.72 10.76 12.76
CA ASP A 108 -1.27 11.03 12.62
C ASP A 108 -0.44 9.77 12.27
N LEU A 109 -1.02 8.85 11.48
CA LEU A 109 -0.31 7.66 11.01
C LEU A 109 0.44 7.94 9.70
N GLY A 110 1.65 7.42 9.59
CA GLY A 110 2.37 7.34 8.32
C GLY A 110 1.63 6.43 7.33
N VAL A 111 1.57 6.82 6.06
CA VAL A 111 0.96 6.04 4.98
C VAL A 111 2.00 5.66 3.94
N PHE A 112 2.21 4.37 3.74
CA PHE A 112 3.07 3.78 2.74
C PHE A 112 2.20 3.07 1.70
N ILE A 113 2.33 3.44 0.43
CA ILE A 113 1.70 2.72 -0.66
C ILE A 113 2.64 1.61 -1.10
N ILE A 114 2.15 0.36 -1.08
CA ILE A 114 2.94 -0.82 -1.45
C ILE A 114 2.60 -1.31 -2.85
N SER A 115 3.61 -1.83 -3.56
CA SER A 115 3.50 -2.44 -4.89
C SER A 115 2.80 -1.55 -5.94
N PRO A 116 3.10 -0.25 -6.07
CA PRO A 116 2.40 0.64 -6.99
C PRO A 116 2.62 0.26 -8.46
N THR A 117 3.74 -0.35 -8.79
CA THR A 117 4.10 -0.72 -10.16
C THR A 117 3.43 -2.01 -10.60
N ASP A 118 3.46 -3.04 -9.75
CA ASP A 118 2.93 -4.36 -10.05
C ASP A 118 1.40 -4.40 -9.87
N LYS A 119 0.91 -4.04 -8.69
CA LYS A 119 -0.52 -4.01 -8.36
C LYS A 119 -1.22 -2.74 -8.85
N GLY A 120 -0.49 -1.78 -9.35
CA GLY A 120 -0.98 -0.58 -10.02
C GLY A 120 -1.29 -0.78 -11.51
N GLY A 121 -1.20 -2.02 -12.04
CA GLY A 121 -1.57 -2.35 -13.42
C GLY A 121 -0.46 -2.98 -14.26
N HIS A 122 0.47 -3.73 -13.67
CA HIS A 122 1.61 -4.36 -14.35
C HIS A 122 2.46 -3.36 -15.16
N LEU A 123 2.77 -2.23 -14.57
CA LEU A 123 3.36 -1.08 -15.26
C LEU A 123 4.81 -1.28 -15.72
N HIS A 124 5.44 -2.42 -15.39
CA HIS A 124 6.76 -2.78 -15.91
C HIS A 124 6.73 -3.17 -17.41
N THR A 125 5.58 -3.61 -17.90
CA THR A 125 5.39 -4.05 -19.30
C THR A 125 4.14 -3.40 -19.89
N PRO A 126 4.11 -2.05 -19.98
CA PRO A 126 2.95 -1.33 -20.47
C PRO A 126 2.71 -1.61 -21.95
N SER A 127 1.44 -1.67 -22.37
CA SER A 127 1.08 -1.73 -23.79
C SER A 127 1.43 -0.41 -24.48
N THR A 128 1.58 -0.45 -25.82
CA THR A 128 1.76 0.77 -26.65
C THR A 128 0.67 1.80 -26.36
N LYS A 129 -0.57 1.36 -26.27
CA LYS A 129 -1.72 2.23 -25.95
C LYS A 129 -1.58 2.88 -24.58
N MET A 130 -1.11 2.15 -23.57
CA MET A 130 -0.88 2.71 -22.22
C MET A 130 0.22 3.77 -22.23
N LEU A 131 1.30 3.53 -23.00
CA LEU A 131 2.37 4.52 -23.21
C LEU A 131 1.85 5.79 -23.87
N GLU A 132 1.03 5.67 -24.91
CA GLU A 132 0.40 6.81 -25.62
C GLU A 132 -0.52 7.61 -24.69
N LEU A 133 -1.37 6.95 -23.91
CA LEU A 133 -2.32 7.59 -22.99
C LEU A 133 -1.62 8.33 -21.85
N CYS A 134 -0.49 7.81 -21.37
CA CYS A 134 0.30 8.43 -20.31
C CYS A 134 1.29 9.48 -20.82
N SER A 135 1.50 9.60 -22.16
CA SER A 135 2.46 10.55 -22.74
C SER A 135 2.24 11.98 -22.23
N PRO A 136 3.32 12.71 -21.84
CA PRO A 136 4.73 12.40 -22.08
C PRO A 136 5.41 11.51 -21.01
N LEU A 137 4.70 11.10 -19.96
CA LEU A 137 5.27 10.31 -18.87
C LEU A 137 5.22 8.79 -19.16
N HIS A 138 6.18 8.07 -18.62
CA HIS A 138 6.05 6.61 -18.53
C HIS A 138 4.93 6.25 -17.52
N PRO A 139 4.14 5.16 -17.72
CA PRO A 139 3.07 4.77 -16.80
C PRO A 139 3.50 4.57 -15.33
N ILE A 140 4.72 4.11 -15.07
CA ILE A 140 5.30 4.04 -13.73
C ILE A 140 5.39 5.45 -13.13
N VAL A 141 6.00 6.38 -13.86
CA VAL A 141 6.16 7.79 -13.42
C VAL A 141 4.79 8.42 -13.14
N PHE A 142 3.84 8.22 -14.04
CA PHE A 142 2.47 8.70 -13.85
C PHE A 142 1.84 8.18 -12.55
N ASN A 143 1.91 6.86 -12.30
CA ASN A 143 1.24 6.26 -11.14
C ASN A 143 1.93 6.64 -9.82
N ASP A 144 3.26 6.75 -9.82
CA ASP A 144 4.01 7.22 -8.65
C ASP A 144 3.66 8.68 -8.33
N LEU A 145 3.64 9.56 -9.33
CA LEU A 145 3.21 10.95 -9.18
C LEU A 145 1.76 11.03 -8.69
N PHE A 146 0.86 10.19 -9.23
CA PHE A 146 -0.52 10.12 -8.79
C PHE A 146 -0.60 9.81 -7.29
N CYS A 147 0.19 8.87 -6.81
CA CYS A 147 0.22 8.51 -5.39
C CYS A 147 0.87 9.62 -4.53
N LEU A 148 2.05 10.08 -4.91
CA LEU A 148 2.86 11.02 -4.11
C LEU A 148 2.28 12.43 -4.05
N ARG A 149 1.53 12.88 -5.07
CA ARG A 149 0.86 14.20 -5.01
C ARG A 149 -0.14 14.31 -3.86
N ASN A 150 -0.66 13.19 -3.36
CA ASN A 150 -1.50 13.17 -2.19
C ASN A 150 -0.63 13.39 -0.94
N LYS A 151 -0.63 14.59 -0.38
CA LYS A 151 0.19 14.98 0.79
C LYS A 151 -0.02 14.11 2.03
N LYS A 152 -1.01 13.21 2.06
CA LYS A 152 -1.27 12.23 3.12
C LYS A 152 -0.56 10.89 2.86
N VAL A 153 0.03 10.72 1.69
CA VAL A 153 0.91 9.58 1.34
C VAL A 153 2.34 10.01 1.60
N HIS A 154 3.08 9.25 2.40
CA HIS A 154 4.42 9.63 2.84
C HIS A 154 5.51 9.01 1.97
N THR A 155 5.27 7.80 1.46
CA THR A 155 6.25 7.10 0.62
C THR A 155 5.61 5.95 -0.16
N LEU A 156 6.37 5.45 -1.15
CA LEU A 156 6.05 4.27 -1.94
C LEU A 156 7.07 3.17 -1.67
N SER A 157 6.58 1.93 -1.53
CA SER A 157 7.41 0.74 -1.53
C SER A 157 7.33 0.10 -2.91
N VAL A 158 8.33 0.37 -3.73
CA VAL A 158 8.36 -0.02 -5.14
C VAL A 158 9.09 -1.34 -5.35
N GLY A 159 8.63 -2.14 -6.32
CA GLY A 159 9.34 -3.31 -6.84
C GLY A 159 10.13 -2.92 -8.07
N ILE A 160 11.38 -3.39 -8.17
CA ILE A 160 12.29 -3.13 -9.28
C ILE A 160 12.60 -4.46 -9.95
N ALA A 161 12.28 -4.59 -11.24
CA ALA A 161 12.59 -5.78 -12.04
C ALA A 161 13.97 -5.67 -12.73
N LYS A 162 14.39 -4.47 -13.07
CA LYS A 162 15.67 -4.14 -13.71
C LYS A 162 16.16 -2.75 -13.26
N GLU A 163 17.44 -2.48 -13.40
CA GLU A 163 18.06 -1.20 -12.97
C GLU A 163 17.35 0.04 -13.52
N ALA A 164 16.96 -0.01 -14.80
CA ALA A 164 16.24 1.10 -15.45
C ALA A 164 14.87 1.44 -14.82
N ASP A 165 14.26 0.52 -14.08
CA ASP A 165 13.00 0.82 -13.38
C ASP A 165 13.25 1.79 -12.22
N PHE A 166 14.45 1.76 -11.61
CA PHE A 166 14.82 2.70 -10.56
C PHE A 166 14.85 4.15 -11.08
N ASP A 167 15.35 4.36 -12.30
CA ASP A 167 15.40 5.68 -12.91
C ASP A 167 13.99 6.28 -13.09
N LEU A 168 13.00 5.45 -13.45
CA LEU A 168 11.60 5.90 -13.57
C LEU A 168 11.01 6.37 -12.23
N HIS A 169 11.34 5.67 -11.14
CA HIS A 169 10.89 6.11 -9.81
C HIS A 169 11.58 7.41 -9.36
N LEU A 170 12.86 7.59 -9.68
CA LEU A 170 13.59 8.85 -9.44
C LEU A 170 13.03 9.99 -10.27
N GLU A 171 12.67 9.73 -11.55
CA GLU A 171 12.00 10.70 -12.41
C GLU A 171 10.69 11.19 -11.77
N ALA A 172 9.87 10.26 -11.25
CA ALA A 172 8.64 10.64 -10.56
C ALA A 172 8.89 11.59 -9.38
N VAL A 173 9.92 11.31 -8.58
CA VAL A 173 10.29 12.19 -7.45
C VAL A 173 10.75 13.57 -7.95
N SER A 174 11.54 13.62 -9.03
CA SER A 174 12.03 14.89 -9.60
C SER A 174 10.91 15.78 -10.15
N LEU A 175 9.85 15.16 -10.68
CA LEU A 175 8.69 15.85 -11.27
C LEU A 175 7.56 16.15 -10.27
N LEU A 176 7.71 15.80 -8.99
CA LEU A 176 6.64 15.91 -8.02
C LEU A 176 6.08 17.32 -7.86
N SER A 177 6.94 18.35 -7.88
CA SER A 177 6.53 19.75 -7.81
C SER A 177 5.77 20.23 -9.05
N GLU A 178 5.96 19.54 -10.17
CA GLU A 178 5.35 19.84 -11.47
C GLU A 178 4.18 18.91 -11.81
N SER A 179 3.79 18.03 -10.90
CA SER A 179 2.79 16.97 -11.13
C SER A 179 1.46 17.49 -11.70
N GLU A 180 1.05 18.69 -11.33
CA GLU A 180 -0.18 19.31 -11.83
C GLU A 180 -0.12 19.73 -13.33
N GLN A 181 1.06 19.79 -13.92
CA GLN A 181 1.22 20.05 -15.36
C GLN A 181 0.87 18.80 -16.20
N TYR A 182 1.09 17.62 -15.66
CA TYR A 182 0.96 16.34 -16.36
C TYR A 182 -0.32 15.56 -16.00
N LEU A 183 -0.56 15.41 -14.69
CA LEU A 183 -1.57 14.47 -14.19
C LEU A 183 -3.00 14.74 -14.67
N PRO A 184 -3.52 15.98 -14.73
CA PRO A 184 -4.91 16.22 -15.14
C PRO A 184 -5.20 15.71 -16.55
N LYS A 185 -4.29 15.94 -17.50
CA LYS A 185 -4.43 15.48 -18.89
C LYS A 185 -4.40 13.97 -18.98
N ILE A 186 -3.42 13.33 -18.35
CA ILE A 186 -3.26 11.87 -18.38
C ILE A 186 -4.45 11.18 -17.71
N ILE A 187 -4.88 11.65 -16.56
CA ILE A 187 -6.07 11.14 -15.86
C ILE A 187 -7.31 11.22 -16.74
N ASN A 188 -7.50 12.35 -17.43
CA ASN A 188 -8.64 12.51 -18.35
C ASN A 188 -8.55 11.54 -19.54
N ASN A 189 -7.38 11.38 -20.16
CA ASN A 189 -7.16 10.45 -21.27
C ASN A 189 -7.51 9.01 -20.86
N LEU A 190 -6.98 8.55 -19.71
CA LEU A 190 -7.21 7.20 -19.20
C LEU A 190 -8.69 6.95 -18.87
N LYS A 191 -9.36 7.91 -18.24
CA LYS A 191 -10.80 7.83 -17.94
C LYS A 191 -11.64 7.78 -19.22
N GLN A 192 -11.35 8.67 -20.15
CA GLN A 192 -12.08 8.75 -21.43
C GLN A 192 -11.91 7.46 -22.23
N GLU A 193 -10.69 6.93 -22.28
CA GLU A 193 -10.42 5.66 -22.98
C GLU A 193 -11.14 4.47 -22.32
N SER A 194 -11.16 4.42 -20.99
CA SER A 194 -11.91 3.38 -20.26
C SER A 194 -13.41 3.43 -20.61
N VAL A 195 -13.99 4.62 -20.66
CA VAL A 195 -15.41 4.79 -21.05
C VAL A 195 -15.63 4.43 -22.52
N ASN A 196 -14.76 4.85 -23.41
CA ASN A 196 -14.88 4.61 -24.86
C ASN A 196 -14.76 3.11 -25.18
N SER A 197 -13.81 2.42 -24.54
CA SER A 197 -13.53 1.00 -24.82
C SER A 197 -14.46 0.03 -24.10
N LEU A 198 -14.91 0.35 -22.87
CA LEU A 198 -15.61 -0.58 -21.99
C LEU A 198 -17.02 -0.12 -21.61
N GLY A 199 -17.37 1.13 -21.95
CA GLY A 199 -18.64 1.74 -21.60
C GLY A 199 -18.67 2.35 -20.21
N LEU A 200 -19.55 3.34 -20.04
CA LEU A 200 -19.67 4.12 -18.79
C LEU A 200 -20.07 3.25 -17.59
N ASP A 201 -21.00 2.32 -17.79
CA ASP A 201 -21.46 1.44 -16.72
C ASP A 201 -20.33 0.55 -16.20
N TRP A 202 -19.57 -0.05 -17.11
CA TRP A 202 -18.39 -0.85 -16.71
C TRP A 202 -17.35 0.01 -15.99
N HIS A 203 -17.02 1.17 -16.55
CA HIS A 203 -16.05 2.09 -15.93
C HIS A 203 -16.40 2.45 -14.48
N GLN A 204 -17.70 2.64 -14.19
CA GLN A 204 -18.18 3.03 -12.87
C GLN A 204 -18.41 1.85 -11.91
N ASN A 205 -18.65 0.65 -12.43
CA ASN A 205 -19.26 -0.45 -11.66
C ASN A 205 -18.51 -1.78 -11.75
N TRP A 206 -17.40 -1.89 -12.48
CA TRP A 206 -16.68 -3.16 -12.72
C TRP A 206 -16.34 -3.94 -11.45
N TYR A 207 -16.11 -3.26 -10.35
CA TYR A 207 -15.79 -3.86 -9.06
C TYR A 207 -17.00 -4.35 -8.27
N ARG A 208 -18.23 -4.02 -8.71
CA ARG A 208 -19.46 -4.48 -8.06
C ARG A 208 -19.65 -5.97 -8.33
N ASN A 209 -20.20 -6.67 -7.35
CA ASN A 209 -20.48 -8.12 -7.42
C ASN A 209 -19.23 -9.01 -7.50
N LEU A 210 -18.02 -8.47 -7.30
CA LEU A 210 -16.86 -9.31 -7.08
C LEU A 210 -17.01 -10.12 -5.79
N PRO A 211 -16.47 -11.36 -5.73
CA PRO A 211 -16.49 -12.17 -4.51
C PRO A 211 -15.92 -11.41 -3.31
N SER A 212 -16.47 -11.70 -2.15
CA SER A 212 -15.95 -11.10 -0.91
C SER A 212 -14.53 -11.61 -0.62
N TRP A 213 -13.69 -10.72 -0.14
CA TRP A 213 -12.30 -10.97 0.20
C TRP A 213 -12.10 -12.12 1.22
N GLU A 214 -13.11 -12.42 2.03
CA GLU A 214 -13.09 -13.56 2.96
C GLU A 214 -12.97 -14.91 2.24
N TYR A 215 -13.38 -14.97 0.97
CA TYR A 215 -13.34 -16.18 0.14
C TYR A 215 -12.14 -16.23 -0.81
N THR A 216 -11.25 -15.24 -0.75
CA THR A 216 -10.06 -15.19 -1.59
C THR A 216 -8.85 -15.83 -0.91
N PRO A 217 -7.89 -16.38 -1.66
CA PRO A 217 -6.64 -16.86 -1.10
C PRO A 217 -5.92 -15.75 -0.31
N GLY A 218 -5.53 -16.07 0.94
CA GLY A 218 -4.85 -15.11 1.82
C GLY A 218 -5.71 -13.94 2.29
N ASN A 219 -7.02 -13.99 2.10
CA ASN A 219 -7.95 -12.90 2.40
C ASN A 219 -7.52 -11.57 1.74
N ILE A 220 -7.07 -11.66 0.49
CA ILE A 220 -6.63 -10.52 -0.30
C ILE A 220 -7.82 -9.94 -1.05
N ASN A 221 -8.02 -8.62 -1.00
CA ASN A 221 -9.09 -7.95 -1.72
C ASN A 221 -8.97 -8.22 -3.24
N ILE A 222 -10.06 -8.64 -3.87
CA ILE A 222 -10.07 -9.06 -5.29
C ILE A 222 -9.47 -8.01 -6.24
N PRO A 223 -9.78 -6.71 -6.15
CA PRO A 223 -9.11 -5.72 -6.99
C PRO A 223 -7.59 -5.77 -6.95
N ILE A 224 -7.01 -6.18 -5.82
CA ILE A 224 -5.56 -6.34 -5.68
C ILE A 224 -5.06 -7.63 -6.37
N LEU A 225 -5.88 -8.67 -6.40
CA LEU A 225 -5.53 -9.94 -7.08
C LEU A 225 -5.66 -9.85 -8.59
N LEU A 226 -6.55 -8.99 -9.11
CA LEU A 226 -6.77 -8.81 -10.54
C LEU A 226 -5.67 -8.02 -11.24
N TRP A 227 -4.96 -7.20 -10.50
CA TRP A 227 -3.88 -6.32 -10.98
C TRP A 227 -2.50 -6.76 -10.50
#